data_51e83e9da2db67f1535289ee726c0b1c
#
_entry.id   51e83e9da2db67f1535289ee726c0b1c
#
_cell.length_a   1.000
_cell.length_b   1.000
_cell.length_c   1.000
_cell.angle_alpha   90.00
_cell.angle_beta   90.00
_cell.angle_gamma   90.00
#
_symmetry.space_group_name_H-M   'P 1'
#
loop_
_entity.id
_entity.type
_entity.pdbx_description
1 polymer ?
#
loop_
_entity_poly.entity_id
_entity_poly.type
_entity_poly.pdbx_seq_one_letter_code
_entity_poly.pdbx_strand_id
1 'polypeptide(L)'
;MMKRAFLFIALCCLLLAPASFPQQKKIKIIADQDSAGPQGTNFLSLLMLLRAKQVDLLGITTISGDQWVEPATVFALWATEITGRTDVPVIKGAQMPLLHTQREQELQEKIYGSYVDWHGSFNPDAPAPSETWPPPGGYPKVKARPGRAADFIIDTIRANPGEVILYCAGPLTNIALAVRMDPGIVALTKGIYIMGGSSNGGPELNWWWDPEAAAMVLREPWKEIVVSPFEAGAQVVSSERLMKEVVAAGGPLAAHVRQQYLESPPLAGTTNWSMMWDELLVASIIDPTVIKKSERMYLDVDVEHGSKYGYTVVWKPDGVPQFFLPYSGPRAPDQEKWRSHLAPPAQMHEARVQMEVDVSKFEKIFVNLMSD
;
A
#
# COMPACT_ATOMS: atom_id res chain seq x y z
N MET A 1 27.80 -45.38 74.56
CA MET A 1 28.09 -44.05 74.06
C MET A 1 27.73 -44.00 72.56
N MET A 2 26.54 -43.54 72.24
CA MET A 2 26.02 -43.43 70.83
C MET A 2 26.27 -42.02 70.30
N LYS A 3 27.06 -41.94 69.18
CA LYS A 3 27.23 -40.68 68.45
C LYS A 3 26.13 -40.56 67.41
N ARG A 4 25.26 -39.57 67.55
CA ARG A 4 24.24 -39.19 66.54
C ARG A 4 24.86 -38.36 65.46
N ALA A 5 24.84 -38.86 64.22
CA ALA A 5 25.21 -38.10 63.05
C ALA A 5 24.00 -37.28 62.56
N PHE A 6 24.09 -35.96 62.47
CA PHE A 6 23.12 -35.09 61.85
C PHE A 6 23.40 -34.98 60.33
N LEU A 7 22.46 -35.43 59.55
CA LEU A 7 22.48 -35.31 58.06
C LEU A 7 21.82 -33.95 57.70
N PHE A 8 22.62 -32.99 57.17
CA PHE A 8 22.14 -31.75 56.58
C PHE A 8 21.72 -32.00 55.13
N ILE A 9 20.41 -32.00 54.86
CA ILE A 9 19.89 -31.97 53.49
C ILE A 9 19.84 -30.51 53.00
N ALA A 10 20.76 -30.10 52.16
CA ALA A 10 20.72 -28.81 51.46
C ALA A 10 19.73 -28.88 50.30
N LEU A 11 18.58 -28.26 50.48
CA LEU A 11 17.55 -28.08 49.43
C LEU A 11 17.98 -27.00 48.47
N CYS A 12 18.58 -27.36 47.32
CA CYS A 12 18.83 -26.44 46.22
C CYS A 12 17.52 -26.06 45.51
N CYS A 13 16.95 -24.93 45.89
CA CYS A 13 15.91 -24.29 45.09
C CYS A 13 16.54 -23.70 43.81
N LEU A 14 16.53 -24.48 42.71
CA LEU A 14 16.76 -23.94 41.37
C LEU A 14 15.62 -22.98 41.03
N LEU A 15 15.87 -21.69 41.13
CA LEU A 15 15.02 -20.64 40.55
C LEU A 15 15.08 -20.79 39.03
N LEU A 16 14.09 -21.48 38.46
CA LEU A 16 13.80 -21.44 37.02
C LEU A 16 13.35 -20.00 36.70
N ALA A 17 14.28 -19.15 36.27
CA ALA A 17 13.92 -17.90 35.63
C ALA A 17 13.07 -18.24 34.38
N PRO A 18 11.90 -17.61 34.20
CA PRO A 18 11.13 -17.84 32.99
C PRO A 18 12.02 -17.45 31.79
N ALA A 19 12.19 -18.40 30.88
CA ALA A 19 12.84 -18.14 29.62
C ALA A 19 12.04 -17.05 28.89
N SER A 20 12.53 -15.81 28.90
CA SER A 20 11.95 -14.76 28.08
C SER A 20 12.25 -15.12 26.62
N PHE A 21 11.24 -15.65 25.94
CA PHE A 21 11.31 -15.78 24.49
C PHE A 21 11.55 -14.37 23.91
N PRO A 22 12.52 -14.22 22.99
CA PRO A 22 12.75 -12.93 22.38
C PRO A 22 11.45 -12.49 21.71
N GLN A 23 10.88 -11.36 22.15
CA GLN A 23 9.70 -10.77 21.54
C GLN A 23 10.05 -10.48 20.09
N GLN A 24 9.31 -11.06 19.15
CA GLN A 24 9.55 -10.86 17.74
C GLN A 24 9.48 -9.35 17.44
N LYS A 25 10.54 -8.80 16.83
CA LYS A 25 10.62 -7.37 16.50
C LYS A 25 9.48 -7.01 15.55
N LYS A 26 8.66 -6.07 15.95
CA LYS A 26 7.54 -5.60 15.13
C LYS A 26 8.05 -4.91 13.86
N ILE A 27 7.26 -5.00 12.80
CA ILE A 27 7.52 -4.34 11.52
C ILE A 27 7.05 -2.89 11.65
N LYS A 28 7.97 -1.94 11.58
CA LYS A 28 7.66 -0.50 11.63
C LYS A 28 7.16 -0.02 10.28
N ILE A 29 5.97 0.56 10.26
CA ILE A 29 5.29 1.02 9.03
C ILE A 29 4.83 2.47 9.19
N ILE A 30 5.04 3.28 8.17
CA ILE A 30 4.25 4.49 7.89
C ILE A 30 3.31 4.11 6.75
N ALA A 31 1.99 4.34 6.93
CA ALA A 31 1.01 4.12 5.89
C ALA A 31 0.63 5.45 5.24
N ASP A 32 0.81 5.55 3.92
CA ASP A 32 0.32 6.66 3.10
C ASP A 32 -0.85 6.17 2.24
N GLN A 33 -2.05 6.74 2.45
CA GLN A 33 -3.30 6.14 1.96
C GLN A 33 -4.35 7.20 1.63
N ASP A 34 -5.07 7.04 0.53
CA ASP A 34 -6.18 7.89 0.09
C ASP A 34 -7.56 7.43 0.63
N SER A 35 -7.57 6.72 1.68
CA SER A 35 -8.56 6.23 2.65
C SER A 35 -10.03 6.46 2.30
N ALA A 36 -10.48 6.03 1.12
CA ALA A 36 -11.90 6.02 0.79
C ALA A 36 -12.65 5.01 1.68
N GLY A 37 -13.80 5.41 2.20
CA GLY A 37 -14.58 4.60 3.13
C GLY A 37 -16.09 4.92 3.05
N PRO A 38 -16.93 4.22 3.81
CA PRO A 38 -16.67 3.24 4.88
C PRO A 38 -16.43 1.79 4.41
N GLN A 39 -16.44 1.56 3.12
CA GLN A 39 -16.19 0.28 2.43
C GLN A 39 -14.96 0.43 1.51
N GLY A 40 -14.58 -0.64 0.83
CA GLY A 40 -13.54 -0.61 -0.20
C GLY A 40 -12.14 -0.95 0.31
N THR A 41 -11.26 -1.11 -0.65
CA THR A 41 -9.88 -1.59 -0.46
C THR A 41 -9.07 -0.65 0.43
N ASN A 42 -9.14 0.66 0.20
CA ASN A 42 -8.41 1.67 0.97
C ASN A 42 -8.71 1.58 2.47
N PHE A 43 -10.00 1.46 2.84
CA PHE A 43 -10.39 1.43 4.25
C PHE A 43 -10.06 0.09 4.92
N LEU A 44 -10.33 -1.04 4.26
CA LEU A 44 -10.05 -2.37 4.81
C LEU A 44 -8.55 -2.57 5.04
N SER A 45 -7.69 -2.06 4.18
CA SER A 45 -6.24 -2.14 4.35
C SER A 45 -5.76 -1.44 5.63
N LEU A 46 -6.32 -0.26 5.95
CA LEU A 46 -6.04 0.43 7.21
C LEU A 46 -6.50 -0.38 8.42
N LEU A 47 -7.70 -1.00 8.35
CA LEU A 47 -8.17 -1.87 9.43
C LEU A 47 -7.20 -3.04 9.66
N MET A 48 -6.71 -3.68 8.58
CA MET A 48 -5.71 -4.74 8.68
C MET A 48 -4.42 -4.27 9.35
N LEU A 49 -3.85 -3.11 8.94
CA LEU A 49 -2.64 -2.55 9.54
C LEU A 49 -2.82 -2.22 11.02
N LEU A 50 -3.96 -1.62 11.38
CA LEU A 50 -4.28 -1.24 12.76
C LEU A 50 -4.49 -2.46 13.68
N ARG A 51 -4.93 -3.60 13.13
CA ARG A 51 -5.17 -4.86 13.85
C ARG A 51 -3.95 -5.78 13.90
N ALA A 52 -3.01 -5.63 12.98
CA ALA A 52 -1.85 -6.52 12.88
C ALA A 52 -0.91 -6.39 14.08
N LYS A 53 -0.90 -7.40 14.96
CA LYS A 53 -0.09 -7.44 16.20
C LYS A 53 1.43 -7.37 15.93
N GLN A 54 1.86 -7.88 14.76
CA GLN A 54 3.25 -7.88 14.30
C GLN A 54 3.69 -6.54 13.69
N VAL A 55 2.75 -5.60 13.50
CA VAL A 55 3.02 -4.27 12.96
C VAL A 55 3.13 -3.25 14.09
N ASP A 56 4.11 -2.37 13.97
CA ASP A 56 4.24 -1.11 14.70
C ASP A 56 3.91 0.01 13.72
N LEU A 57 2.62 0.38 13.66
CA LEU A 57 2.13 1.43 12.77
C LEU A 57 2.48 2.79 13.40
N LEU A 58 3.53 3.43 12.86
CA LEU A 58 4.08 4.68 13.39
C LEU A 58 3.19 5.90 13.10
N GLY A 59 2.37 5.80 12.06
CA GLY A 59 1.37 6.81 11.70
C GLY A 59 0.76 6.54 10.35
N ILE A 60 -0.33 7.26 10.07
CA ILE A 60 -1.04 7.26 8.81
C ILE A 60 -0.96 8.67 8.23
N THR A 61 -0.41 8.80 7.03
CA THR A 61 -0.51 10.02 6.24
C THR A 61 -1.60 9.84 5.20
N THR A 62 -2.43 10.87 5.00
CA THR A 62 -3.53 10.80 4.04
C THR A 62 -3.21 11.61 2.80
N ILE A 63 -3.78 11.22 1.67
CA ILE A 63 -3.57 11.84 0.36
C ILE A 63 -4.90 11.88 -0.41
N SER A 64 -5.05 12.77 -1.37
CA SER A 64 -6.11 12.66 -2.36
C SER A 64 -5.77 11.62 -3.42
N GLY A 65 -6.77 10.91 -3.88
CA GLY A 65 -6.68 9.87 -4.89
C GLY A 65 -8.10 9.40 -5.21
N ASP A 66 -8.52 8.26 -4.67
CA ASP A 66 -9.90 7.77 -4.78
C ASP A 66 -10.93 8.78 -4.26
N GLN A 67 -10.55 9.55 -3.27
CA GLN A 67 -11.31 10.72 -2.80
C GLN A 67 -10.35 11.83 -2.37
N TRP A 68 -10.90 13.00 -2.07
CA TRP A 68 -10.13 14.13 -1.57
C TRP A 68 -9.53 13.85 -0.19
N VAL A 69 -8.41 14.49 0.12
CA VAL A 69 -7.68 14.29 1.38
C VAL A 69 -8.49 14.65 2.63
N GLU A 70 -9.45 15.57 2.54
CA GLU A 70 -10.30 15.92 3.68
C GLU A 70 -11.17 14.74 4.13
N PRO A 71 -12.04 14.15 3.29
CA PRO A 71 -12.77 12.94 3.67
C PRO A 71 -11.84 11.75 3.93
N ALA A 72 -10.72 11.59 3.19
CA ALA A 72 -9.74 10.55 3.46
C ALA A 72 -9.20 10.63 4.91
N THR A 73 -8.92 11.85 5.39
CA THR A 73 -8.49 12.08 6.77
C THR A 73 -9.59 11.70 7.78
N VAL A 74 -10.86 12.01 7.49
CA VAL A 74 -11.99 11.63 8.34
C VAL A 74 -12.09 10.11 8.47
N PHE A 75 -12.00 9.37 7.36
CA PHE A 75 -12.07 7.91 7.39
C PHE A 75 -10.85 7.26 8.04
N ALA A 76 -9.64 7.79 7.83
CA ALA A 76 -8.44 7.32 8.53
C ALA A 76 -8.56 7.49 10.07
N LEU A 77 -9.06 8.64 10.54
CA LEU A 77 -9.34 8.87 11.95
C LEU A 77 -10.39 7.90 12.49
N TRP A 78 -11.45 7.69 11.72
CA TRP A 78 -12.50 6.74 12.10
C TRP A 78 -11.97 5.30 12.18
N ALA A 79 -11.09 4.89 11.28
CA ALA A 79 -10.43 3.58 11.36
C ALA A 79 -9.66 3.42 12.68
N THR A 80 -8.96 4.46 13.15
CA THR A 80 -8.27 4.39 14.45
C THR A 80 -9.24 4.27 15.63
N GLU A 81 -10.40 4.91 15.58
CA GLU A 81 -11.42 4.81 16.64
C GLU A 81 -12.05 3.43 16.69
N ILE A 82 -12.55 2.89 15.58
CA ILE A 82 -13.26 1.60 15.58
C ILE A 82 -12.33 0.41 15.88
N THR A 83 -11.03 0.58 15.68
CA THR A 83 -10.01 -0.41 16.04
C THR A 83 -9.43 -0.21 17.44
N GLY A 84 -9.79 0.88 18.13
CA GLY A 84 -9.24 1.25 19.43
C GLY A 84 -7.76 1.69 19.38
N ARG A 85 -7.24 2.03 18.20
CA ARG A 85 -5.84 2.43 17.97
C ARG A 85 -5.69 3.95 17.82
N THR A 86 -6.30 4.71 18.70
CA THR A 86 -6.23 6.17 18.74
C THR A 86 -4.84 6.71 19.13
N ASP A 87 -3.93 5.82 19.52
CA ASP A 87 -2.50 6.07 19.71
C ASP A 87 -1.76 6.35 18.38
N VAL A 88 -2.25 5.82 17.27
CA VAL A 88 -1.66 6.00 15.93
C VAL A 88 -2.03 7.39 15.38
N PRO A 89 -1.05 8.27 15.15
CA PRO A 89 -1.33 9.60 14.64
C PRO A 89 -1.76 9.55 13.17
N VAL A 90 -2.75 10.36 12.82
CA VAL A 90 -3.17 10.61 11.44
C VAL A 90 -2.75 12.03 11.07
N ILE A 91 -2.03 12.18 9.94
CA ILE A 91 -1.51 13.45 9.45
C ILE A 91 -2.06 13.72 8.05
N LYS A 92 -2.71 14.86 7.87
CA LYS A 92 -3.22 15.27 6.57
C LYS A 92 -2.08 15.63 5.62
N GLY A 93 -2.12 15.11 4.39
CA GLY A 93 -1.13 15.35 3.36
C GLY A 93 -1.62 16.25 2.22
N ALA A 94 -1.12 16.00 1.03
CA ALA A 94 -1.37 16.81 -0.15
C ALA A 94 -2.82 16.65 -0.65
N GLN A 95 -3.40 17.78 -1.04
CA GLN A 95 -4.75 17.82 -1.61
C GLN A 95 -4.72 17.67 -3.13
N MET A 96 -3.65 18.12 -3.78
CA MET A 96 -3.52 18.15 -5.23
C MET A 96 -2.29 17.37 -5.67
N PRO A 97 -2.29 16.82 -6.89
CA PRO A 97 -1.09 16.28 -7.53
C PRO A 97 -0.03 17.37 -7.70
N LEU A 98 1.18 16.96 -8.06
CA LEU A 98 2.28 17.92 -8.32
C LEU A 98 2.00 18.80 -9.53
N LEU A 99 1.56 18.21 -10.64
CA LEU A 99 1.28 18.93 -11.89
C LEU A 99 -0.09 18.58 -12.48
N HIS A 100 -0.49 17.32 -12.50
CA HIS A 100 -1.72 16.86 -13.13
C HIS A 100 -2.95 17.58 -12.55
N THR A 101 -3.85 18.02 -13.41
CA THR A 101 -5.07 18.74 -13.03
C THR A 101 -6.29 18.11 -13.66
N GLN A 102 -7.45 18.28 -13.02
CA GLN A 102 -8.75 17.85 -13.59
C GLN A 102 -8.99 18.42 -14.99
N ARG A 103 -8.54 19.66 -15.25
CA ARG A 103 -8.67 20.28 -16.58
C ARG A 103 -7.80 19.59 -17.63
N GLU A 104 -6.58 19.20 -17.29
CA GLU A 104 -5.72 18.42 -18.20
C GLU A 104 -6.32 17.07 -18.47
N GLN A 105 -6.84 16.40 -17.45
CA GLN A 105 -7.61 15.18 -17.56
C GLN A 105 -8.73 15.31 -18.61
N GLU A 106 -9.61 16.30 -18.47
CA GLU A 106 -10.71 16.55 -19.38
C GLU A 106 -10.24 16.84 -20.82
N LEU A 107 -9.12 17.53 -20.99
CA LEU A 107 -8.52 17.79 -22.29
C LEU A 107 -7.95 16.51 -22.92
N GLN A 108 -7.26 15.69 -22.17
CA GLN A 108 -6.71 14.43 -22.63
C GLN A 108 -7.82 13.46 -23.05
N GLU A 109 -8.90 13.36 -22.28
CA GLU A 109 -10.06 12.57 -22.65
C GLU A 109 -10.69 13.03 -23.97
N LYS A 110 -10.81 14.34 -24.18
CA LYS A 110 -11.35 14.89 -25.44
C LYS A 110 -10.46 14.60 -26.64
N ILE A 111 -9.14 14.57 -26.45
CA ILE A 111 -8.15 14.42 -27.53
C ILE A 111 -7.89 12.95 -27.84
N TYR A 112 -7.76 12.11 -26.79
CA TYR A 112 -7.24 10.75 -26.91
C TYR A 112 -8.23 9.66 -26.46
N GLY A 113 -9.32 10.02 -25.79
CA GLY A 113 -10.25 9.12 -25.13
C GLY A 113 -9.94 8.95 -23.64
N SER A 114 -10.82 8.24 -22.92
CA SER A 114 -10.60 7.92 -21.51
C SER A 114 -9.60 6.77 -21.35
N TYR A 115 -8.73 6.87 -20.37
CA TYR A 115 -7.70 5.86 -20.09
C TYR A 115 -8.02 4.98 -18.90
N VAL A 116 -8.82 5.48 -17.96
CA VAL A 116 -9.25 4.79 -16.75
C VAL A 116 -10.74 4.94 -16.57
N ASP A 117 -11.40 3.89 -16.10
CA ASP A 117 -12.86 3.90 -15.90
C ASP A 117 -13.25 4.68 -14.64
N TRP A 118 -12.31 4.88 -13.72
CA TRP A 118 -12.48 5.57 -12.46
C TRP A 118 -11.41 6.66 -12.27
N HIS A 119 -11.83 7.90 -12.02
CA HIS A 119 -10.94 9.06 -11.91
C HIS A 119 -10.75 9.52 -10.45
N GLY A 120 -11.26 8.78 -9.48
CA GLY A 120 -11.17 9.16 -8.08
C GLY A 120 -11.74 10.54 -7.81
N SER A 121 -10.97 11.37 -7.13
CA SER A 121 -11.35 12.76 -6.81
C SER A 121 -11.50 13.67 -8.03
N PHE A 122 -11.06 13.26 -9.21
CA PHE A 122 -11.28 13.98 -10.47
C PHE A 122 -12.54 13.53 -11.22
N ASN A 123 -13.33 12.60 -10.69
CA ASN A 123 -14.62 12.30 -11.29
C ASN A 123 -15.49 13.57 -11.39
N PRO A 124 -16.25 13.72 -12.48
CA PRO A 124 -17.14 14.87 -12.66
C PRO A 124 -18.15 15.04 -11.52
N ASP A 125 -18.58 13.94 -10.92
CA ASP A 125 -19.55 13.90 -9.82
C ASP A 125 -18.86 13.83 -8.43
N ALA A 126 -17.54 13.97 -8.36
CA ALA A 126 -16.84 13.98 -7.09
C ALA A 126 -17.28 15.17 -6.22
N PRO A 127 -17.42 14.98 -4.90
CA PRO A 127 -17.67 16.07 -3.97
C PRO A 127 -16.60 17.16 -4.07
N ALA A 128 -16.92 18.37 -3.59
CA ALA A 128 -15.91 19.43 -3.53
C ALA A 128 -14.73 19.03 -2.62
N PRO A 129 -13.51 19.54 -2.90
CA PRO A 129 -12.30 19.12 -2.15
C PRO A 129 -12.37 19.29 -0.63
N SER A 130 -13.18 20.25 -0.15
CA SER A 130 -13.39 20.50 1.29
C SER A 130 -14.62 19.82 1.86
N GLU A 131 -15.40 19.13 1.03
CA GLU A 131 -16.62 18.47 1.47
C GLU A 131 -16.30 17.17 2.22
N THR A 132 -16.92 16.99 3.37
CA THR A 132 -16.80 15.78 4.18
C THR A 132 -18.17 15.30 4.59
N TRP A 133 -18.29 14.02 4.83
CA TRP A 133 -19.49 13.37 5.38
C TRP A 133 -19.13 12.49 6.56
N PRO A 134 -20.06 12.34 7.51
CA PRO A 134 -19.80 11.51 8.68
C PRO A 134 -19.75 10.04 8.31
N PRO A 135 -18.75 9.30 8.80
CA PRO A 135 -18.80 7.84 8.82
C PRO A 135 -20.01 7.32 9.62
N PRO A 136 -20.35 6.03 9.51
CA PRO A 136 -21.36 5.42 10.37
C PRO A 136 -21.11 5.69 11.85
N GLY A 137 -22.10 6.25 12.53
CA GLY A 137 -21.99 6.67 13.93
C GLY A 137 -21.55 8.13 14.16
N GLY A 138 -21.23 8.88 13.11
CA GLY A 138 -20.87 10.30 13.18
C GLY A 138 -19.37 10.55 12.97
N TYR A 139 -19.00 11.84 13.05
CA TYR A 139 -17.60 12.23 12.88
C TYR A 139 -16.71 11.72 14.02
N PRO A 140 -15.44 11.33 13.71
CA PRO A 140 -14.47 10.89 14.72
C PRO A 140 -14.22 11.99 15.76
N LYS A 141 -14.04 11.57 17.00
CA LYS A 141 -13.67 12.45 18.12
C LYS A 141 -12.17 12.76 18.13
N VAL A 142 -11.37 11.77 17.70
CA VAL A 142 -9.92 11.93 17.48
C VAL A 142 -9.69 12.96 16.40
N LYS A 143 -8.63 13.75 16.54
CA LYS A 143 -8.26 14.80 15.60
C LYS A 143 -6.95 14.45 14.90
N ALA A 144 -6.85 14.86 13.64
CA ALA A 144 -5.60 14.76 12.90
C ALA A 144 -4.49 15.54 13.66
N ARG A 145 -3.30 14.94 13.71
CA ARG A 145 -2.12 15.62 14.26
C ARG A 145 -1.77 16.80 13.35
N PRO A 146 -1.58 18.00 13.88
CA PRO A 146 -1.13 19.16 13.10
C PRO A 146 0.23 18.91 12.45
N GLY A 147 0.43 19.44 11.25
CA GLY A 147 1.65 19.32 10.47
C GLY A 147 1.38 18.87 9.04
N ARG A 148 2.46 18.66 8.28
CA ARG A 148 2.41 18.17 6.91
C ARG A 148 2.86 16.71 6.86
N ALA A 149 2.25 15.91 6.01
CA ALA A 149 2.61 14.50 5.83
C ALA A 149 4.10 14.32 5.50
N ALA A 150 4.64 15.15 4.60
CA ALA A 150 6.06 15.07 4.21
C ALA A 150 7.01 15.29 5.40
N ASP A 151 6.74 16.27 6.27
CA ASP A 151 7.55 16.50 7.48
C ASP A 151 7.48 15.29 8.42
N PHE A 152 6.28 14.75 8.64
CA PHE A 152 6.08 13.56 9.49
C PHE A 152 6.86 12.36 8.98
N ILE A 153 6.81 12.11 7.66
CA ILE A 153 7.54 11.01 7.00
C ILE A 153 9.04 11.16 7.23
N ILE A 154 9.58 12.35 6.97
CA ILE A 154 11.00 12.66 7.16
C ILE A 154 11.43 12.43 8.61
N ASP A 155 10.75 13.06 9.55
CA ASP A 155 11.07 12.98 10.98
C ASP A 155 11.02 11.55 11.49
N THR A 156 9.98 10.80 11.09
CA THR A 156 9.78 9.41 11.52
C THR A 156 10.84 8.47 10.96
N ILE A 157 11.22 8.61 9.69
CA ILE A 157 12.30 7.81 9.09
C ILE A 157 13.63 8.13 9.74
N ARG A 158 13.94 9.41 9.98
CA ARG A 158 15.17 9.84 10.66
C ARG A 158 15.26 9.35 12.10
N ALA A 159 14.13 9.25 12.79
CA ALA A 159 14.08 8.70 14.16
C ALA A 159 14.24 7.16 14.18
N ASN A 160 14.04 6.46 13.04
CA ASN A 160 14.06 5.01 12.94
C ASN A 160 14.89 4.53 11.71
N PRO A 161 16.18 4.88 11.60
CA PRO A 161 16.97 4.64 10.40
C PRO A 161 17.11 3.16 10.08
N GLY A 162 16.76 2.79 8.84
CA GLY A 162 16.84 1.42 8.33
C GLY A 162 15.73 0.48 8.82
N GLU A 163 14.74 0.98 9.57
CA GLU A 163 13.70 0.13 10.15
C GLU A 163 12.32 0.31 9.51
N VAL A 164 12.04 1.48 8.94
CA VAL A 164 10.70 1.85 8.46
C VAL A 164 10.45 1.31 7.06
N ILE A 165 9.33 0.64 6.90
CA ILE A 165 8.70 0.37 5.61
C ILE A 165 7.71 1.50 5.33
N LEU A 166 7.80 2.10 4.15
CA LEU A 166 6.75 2.95 3.60
C LEU A 166 5.73 2.04 2.90
N TYR A 167 4.52 1.97 3.43
CA TYR A 167 3.36 1.38 2.77
C TYR A 167 2.60 2.50 2.06
N CYS A 168 2.56 2.44 0.75
CA CYS A 168 1.98 3.48 -0.11
C CYS A 168 0.86 2.86 -0.96
N ALA A 169 -0.38 3.15 -0.61
CA ALA A 169 -1.56 2.68 -1.32
C ALA A 169 -2.50 3.85 -1.61
N GLY A 170 -1.99 4.76 -2.38
CA GLY A 170 -2.57 5.98 -2.91
C GLY A 170 -1.54 6.67 -3.79
N PRO A 171 -1.86 7.82 -4.41
CA PRO A 171 -0.91 8.61 -5.17
C PRO A 171 0.34 9.00 -4.36
N LEU A 172 1.50 9.01 -4.98
CA LEU A 172 2.79 9.11 -4.30
C LEU A 172 3.22 10.56 -3.97
N THR A 173 2.32 11.52 -4.03
CA THR A 173 2.61 12.95 -3.85
C THR A 173 3.29 13.27 -2.52
N ASN A 174 2.79 12.70 -1.40
CA ASN A 174 3.39 12.93 -0.09
C ASN A 174 4.83 12.41 -0.01
N ILE A 175 5.09 11.25 -0.62
CA ILE A 175 6.41 10.62 -0.66
C ILE A 175 7.36 11.43 -1.53
N ALA A 176 6.90 11.85 -2.71
CA ALA A 176 7.68 12.70 -3.61
C ALA A 176 8.08 14.02 -2.95
N LEU A 177 7.16 14.67 -2.25
CA LEU A 177 7.44 15.88 -1.47
C LEU A 177 8.47 15.62 -0.37
N ALA A 178 8.32 14.53 0.40
CA ALA A 178 9.27 14.17 1.46
C ALA A 178 10.68 13.93 0.89
N VAL A 179 10.79 13.20 -0.20
CA VAL A 179 12.08 12.94 -0.88
C VAL A 179 12.71 14.23 -1.40
N ARG A 180 11.93 15.14 -1.97
CA ARG A 180 12.45 16.42 -2.47
C ARG A 180 12.89 17.36 -1.35
N MET A 181 12.22 17.32 -0.21
CA MET A 181 12.61 18.10 0.97
C MET A 181 13.84 17.51 1.64
N ASP A 182 13.97 16.19 1.66
CA ASP A 182 15.08 15.48 2.29
C ASP A 182 15.42 14.17 1.55
N PRO A 183 16.26 14.22 0.49
CA PRO A 183 16.66 13.02 -0.25
C PRO A 183 17.37 11.96 0.59
N GLY A 184 17.93 12.35 1.73
CA GLY A 184 18.65 11.44 2.65
C GLY A 184 17.76 10.35 3.25
N ILE A 185 16.43 10.53 3.27
CA ILE A 185 15.49 9.53 3.80
C ILE A 185 15.45 8.25 2.97
N VAL A 186 15.74 8.33 1.67
CA VAL A 186 15.76 7.17 0.76
C VAL A 186 16.72 6.08 1.30
N ALA A 187 17.96 6.48 1.61
CA ALA A 187 18.96 5.55 2.16
C ALA A 187 18.64 5.08 3.59
N LEU A 188 17.86 5.86 4.34
CA LEU A 188 17.46 5.54 5.71
C LEU A 188 16.19 4.68 5.77
N THR A 189 15.43 4.57 4.70
CA THR A 189 14.22 3.74 4.63
C THR A 189 14.60 2.27 4.44
N LYS A 190 13.88 1.37 5.10
CA LYS A 190 14.08 -0.08 4.95
C LYS A 190 13.64 -0.56 3.56
N GLY A 191 12.51 -0.06 3.07
CA GLY A 191 11.95 -0.35 1.76
C GLY A 191 10.66 0.41 1.53
N ILE A 192 10.30 0.56 0.26
CA ILE A 192 9.04 1.13 -0.17
C ILE A 192 8.16 0.06 -0.82
N TYR A 193 6.93 -0.06 -0.34
CA TYR A 193 5.94 -1.03 -0.78
C TYR A 193 4.76 -0.25 -1.34
N ILE A 194 4.50 -0.43 -2.62
CA ILE A 194 3.57 0.42 -3.39
C ILE A 194 2.46 -0.44 -3.97
N MET A 195 1.21 -0.08 -3.70
CA MET A 195 0.08 -0.47 -4.53
C MET A 195 -0.02 0.56 -5.66
N GLY A 196 0.15 0.12 -6.88
CA GLY A 196 0.09 1.01 -8.03
C GLY A 196 0.72 0.45 -9.29
N GLY A 197 0.43 1.11 -10.39
CA GLY A 197 0.94 0.75 -11.70
C GLY A 197 0.36 -0.53 -12.28
N SER A 198 0.82 -0.86 -13.47
CA SER A 198 0.42 -2.06 -14.20
C SER A 198 1.66 -2.84 -14.65
N SER A 199 1.67 -4.15 -14.42
CA SER A 199 2.75 -5.05 -14.89
C SER A 199 2.76 -5.21 -16.41
N ASN A 200 1.71 -4.74 -17.10
CA ASN A 200 1.50 -4.82 -18.54
C ASN A 200 1.70 -3.47 -19.26
N GLY A 201 2.06 -2.40 -18.53
CA GLY A 201 2.30 -1.09 -19.11
C GLY A 201 1.02 -0.27 -19.36
N GLY A 202 -0.06 -0.55 -18.64
CA GLY A 202 -1.30 0.22 -18.67
C GLY A 202 -1.33 1.37 -17.67
N PRO A 203 -2.38 2.19 -17.69
CA PRO A 203 -2.65 3.16 -16.63
C PRO A 203 -3.18 2.43 -15.39
N GLU A 204 -2.91 3.01 -14.23
CA GLU A 204 -3.48 2.61 -12.96
C GLU A 204 -3.70 3.88 -12.14
N LEU A 205 -4.80 3.95 -11.36
CA LEU A 205 -5.29 5.18 -10.74
C LEU A 205 -4.24 5.93 -9.92
N ASN A 206 -3.54 5.26 -9.00
CA ASN A 206 -2.60 5.92 -8.09
C ASN A 206 -1.45 6.60 -8.84
N TRP A 207 -0.90 5.93 -9.85
CA TRP A 207 0.19 6.49 -10.65
C TRP A 207 -0.31 7.47 -11.71
N TRP A 208 -1.48 7.23 -12.26
CA TRP A 208 -2.09 8.14 -13.24
C TRP A 208 -2.59 9.44 -12.59
N TRP A 209 -3.03 9.40 -11.33
CA TRP A 209 -3.52 10.59 -10.63
C TRP A 209 -2.40 11.61 -10.35
N ASP A 210 -1.17 11.15 -10.06
CA ASP A 210 0.04 12.00 -9.96
C ASP A 210 1.25 11.32 -10.63
N PRO A 211 1.32 11.35 -11.97
CA PRO A 211 2.39 10.68 -12.70
C PRO A 211 3.79 11.19 -12.37
N GLU A 212 3.93 12.49 -12.12
CA GLU A 212 5.19 13.11 -11.75
C GLU A 212 5.69 12.61 -10.40
N ALA A 213 4.81 12.52 -9.42
CA ALA A 213 5.16 11.97 -8.11
C ALA A 213 5.57 10.51 -8.22
N ALA A 214 4.83 9.71 -8.98
CA ALA A 214 5.15 8.30 -9.19
C ALA A 214 6.52 8.13 -9.87
N ALA A 215 6.78 8.87 -10.95
CA ALA A 215 8.08 8.87 -11.63
C ALA A 215 9.22 9.33 -10.71
N MET A 216 9.00 10.40 -9.93
CA MET A 216 9.99 10.88 -8.96
C MET A 216 10.35 9.83 -7.93
N VAL A 217 9.37 9.13 -7.36
CA VAL A 217 9.57 8.12 -6.32
C VAL A 217 10.24 6.87 -6.88
N LEU A 218 9.81 6.38 -8.04
CA LEU A 218 10.37 5.17 -8.67
C LEU A 218 11.82 5.36 -9.13
N ARG A 219 12.22 6.60 -9.42
CA ARG A 219 13.59 6.95 -9.85
C ARG A 219 14.57 7.14 -8.69
N GLU A 220 14.14 6.97 -7.45
CA GLU A 220 15.02 7.04 -6.29
C GLU A 220 15.63 5.68 -5.95
N PRO A 221 16.90 5.62 -5.50
CA PRO A 221 17.62 4.38 -5.24
C PRO A 221 17.24 3.77 -3.86
N TRP A 222 15.98 3.39 -3.69
CA TRP A 222 15.52 2.71 -2.48
C TRP A 222 16.24 1.38 -2.30
N LYS A 223 16.45 0.96 -1.04
CA LYS A 223 17.04 -0.36 -0.74
C LYS A 223 16.19 -1.52 -1.25
N GLU A 224 14.88 -1.36 -1.23
CA GLU A 224 13.91 -2.32 -1.75
C GLU A 224 12.70 -1.55 -2.29
N ILE A 225 12.30 -1.88 -3.52
CA ILE A 225 11.05 -1.43 -4.13
C ILE A 225 10.19 -2.67 -4.34
N VAL A 226 9.02 -2.71 -3.71
CA VAL A 226 8.02 -3.76 -3.92
C VAL A 226 6.79 -3.13 -4.52
N VAL A 227 6.31 -3.67 -5.63
CA VAL A 227 5.10 -3.18 -6.31
C VAL A 227 4.06 -4.28 -6.35
N SER A 228 2.88 -3.99 -5.83
CA SER A 228 1.65 -4.76 -6.03
C SER A 228 0.87 -4.06 -7.14
N PRO A 229 1.00 -4.48 -8.41
CA PRO A 229 0.33 -3.83 -9.52
C PRO A 229 -1.16 -4.17 -9.54
N PHE A 230 -1.92 -3.43 -10.36
CA PHE A 230 -3.35 -3.66 -10.57
C PHE A 230 -3.70 -5.15 -10.74
N GLU A 231 -2.95 -5.87 -11.58
CA GLU A 231 -3.23 -7.26 -11.94
C GLU A 231 -3.03 -8.24 -10.77
N ALA A 232 -2.16 -7.91 -9.82
CA ALA A 232 -1.98 -8.75 -8.63
C ALA A 232 -3.19 -8.65 -7.70
N GLY A 233 -3.62 -7.44 -7.37
CA GLY A 233 -4.79 -7.19 -6.53
C GLY A 233 -6.10 -7.69 -7.16
N ALA A 234 -6.19 -7.67 -8.49
CA ALA A 234 -7.35 -8.19 -9.21
C ALA A 234 -7.59 -9.70 -9.03
N GLN A 235 -6.64 -10.46 -8.48
CA GLN A 235 -6.79 -11.89 -8.18
C GLN A 235 -7.57 -12.15 -6.89
N VAL A 236 -7.75 -11.16 -6.04
CA VAL A 236 -8.45 -11.27 -4.75
C VAL A 236 -9.66 -10.33 -4.70
N VAL A 237 -10.77 -10.83 -4.18
CA VAL A 237 -12.05 -10.10 -4.18
C VAL A 237 -12.72 -10.19 -2.82
N SER A 238 -13.27 -9.09 -2.37
CA SER A 238 -14.09 -8.97 -1.15
C SER A 238 -15.47 -9.65 -1.32
N SER A 239 -15.47 -10.96 -1.54
CA SER A 239 -16.69 -11.72 -1.81
C SER A 239 -17.63 -11.80 -0.61
N GLU A 240 -18.93 -12.01 -0.86
CA GLU A 240 -19.93 -12.25 0.20
C GLU A 240 -19.53 -13.42 1.11
N ARG A 241 -18.98 -14.50 0.54
CA ARG A 241 -18.45 -15.63 1.29
C ARG A 241 -17.37 -15.18 2.27
N LEU A 242 -16.37 -14.43 1.80
CA LEU A 242 -15.26 -13.96 2.63
C LEU A 242 -15.76 -13.04 3.76
N MET A 243 -16.67 -12.12 3.47
CA MET A 243 -17.23 -11.25 4.51
C MET A 243 -18.09 -12.02 5.53
N LYS A 244 -18.83 -13.05 5.10
CA LYS A 244 -19.53 -13.96 6.02
C LYS A 244 -18.57 -14.74 6.90
N GLU A 245 -17.42 -15.16 6.40
CA GLU A 245 -16.37 -15.80 7.20
C GLU A 245 -15.80 -14.87 8.28
N VAL A 246 -15.52 -13.60 7.95
CA VAL A 246 -15.11 -12.58 8.94
C VAL A 246 -16.18 -12.43 10.03
N VAL A 247 -17.44 -12.28 9.64
CA VAL A 247 -18.56 -12.13 10.60
C VAL A 247 -18.71 -13.37 11.46
N ALA A 248 -18.56 -14.57 10.90
CA ALA A 248 -18.68 -15.84 11.64
C ALA A 248 -17.50 -16.06 12.61
N ALA A 249 -16.31 -15.62 12.25
CA ALA A 249 -15.13 -15.64 13.12
C ALA A 249 -15.27 -14.70 14.33
N GLY A 250 -16.13 -13.67 14.24
CA GLY A 250 -16.41 -12.73 15.32
C GLY A 250 -15.35 -11.62 15.42
N GLY A 251 -15.20 -11.11 16.65
CA GLY A 251 -14.22 -10.05 16.92
C GLY A 251 -14.79 -8.63 16.76
N PRO A 252 -13.97 -7.61 17.04
CA PRO A 252 -14.43 -6.22 17.16
C PRO A 252 -14.91 -5.60 15.85
N LEU A 253 -14.43 -6.08 14.71
CA LEU A 253 -14.82 -5.57 13.39
C LEU A 253 -15.98 -6.34 12.74
N ALA A 254 -16.43 -7.45 13.33
CA ALA A 254 -17.52 -8.26 12.77
C ALA A 254 -18.82 -7.46 12.56
N ALA A 255 -19.16 -6.57 13.50
CA ALA A 255 -20.34 -5.71 13.37
C ALA A 255 -20.20 -4.71 12.20
N HIS A 256 -19.02 -4.12 12.06
CA HIS A 256 -18.71 -3.22 10.92
C HIS A 256 -18.83 -3.96 9.59
N VAL A 257 -18.18 -5.11 9.46
CA VAL A 257 -18.22 -5.91 8.22
C VAL A 257 -19.65 -6.35 7.90
N ARG A 258 -20.41 -6.82 8.89
CA ARG A 258 -21.82 -7.16 8.73
C ARG A 258 -22.62 -5.99 8.17
N GLN A 259 -22.56 -4.84 8.85
CA GLN A 259 -23.31 -3.65 8.49
C GLN A 259 -22.92 -3.12 7.10
N GLN A 260 -21.61 -3.00 6.82
CA GLN A 260 -21.15 -2.33 5.62
C GLN A 260 -21.18 -3.23 4.37
N TYR A 261 -20.99 -4.53 4.52
CA TYR A 261 -20.85 -5.44 3.38
C TYR A 261 -22.02 -6.39 3.17
N LEU A 262 -22.76 -6.75 4.23
CA LEU A 262 -23.85 -7.73 4.13
C LEU A 262 -25.24 -7.11 4.25
N GLU A 263 -25.39 -6.03 4.99
CA GLU A 263 -26.70 -5.42 5.29
C GLU A 263 -26.92 -4.07 4.57
N SER A 264 -25.85 -3.34 4.24
CA SER A 264 -25.99 -2.10 3.47
C SER A 264 -26.23 -2.40 2.00
N PRO A 265 -27.17 -1.70 1.36
CA PRO A 265 -27.31 -1.82 -0.09
C PRO A 265 -26.05 -1.27 -0.78
N PRO A 266 -25.67 -1.84 -1.94
CA PRO A 266 -24.59 -1.25 -2.73
C PRO A 266 -24.96 0.17 -3.15
N LEU A 267 -23.98 1.03 -3.33
CA LEU A 267 -24.16 2.32 -3.96
C LEU A 267 -24.80 2.14 -5.34
N ALA A 268 -25.66 3.05 -5.76
CA ALA A 268 -26.35 2.94 -7.04
C ALA A 268 -25.35 2.72 -8.19
N GLY A 269 -25.59 1.65 -8.96
CA GLY A 269 -24.71 1.28 -10.07
C GLY A 269 -23.44 0.52 -9.72
N THR A 270 -23.22 0.21 -8.43
CA THR A 270 -22.05 -0.54 -7.95
C THR A 270 -22.43 -1.86 -7.28
N THR A 271 -21.42 -2.62 -6.86
CA THR A 271 -21.58 -3.79 -5.98
C THR A 271 -20.83 -3.52 -4.66
N ASN A 272 -21.22 -4.21 -3.58
CA ASN A 272 -20.45 -4.18 -2.32
C ASN A 272 -19.13 -4.98 -2.43
N TRP A 273 -18.85 -5.53 -3.61
CA TRP A 273 -17.70 -6.38 -3.86
C TRP A 273 -16.69 -5.65 -4.74
N SER A 274 -15.47 -5.58 -4.28
CA SER A 274 -14.36 -4.98 -5.02
C SER A 274 -13.14 -5.88 -4.98
N MET A 275 -12.21 -5.62 -5.84
CA MET A 275 -10.88 -6.19 -5.76
C MET A 275 -10.17 -5.65 -4.51
N MET A 276 -9.27 -6.44 -3.94
CA MET A 276 -8.61 -6.14 -2.66
C MET A 276 -7.13 -5.81 -2.90
N TRP A 277 -6.90 -4.70 -3.60
CA TRP A 277 -5.55 -4.29 -4.01
C TRP A 277 -4.65 -3.96 -2.83
N ASP A 278 -5.12 -3.12 -1.94
CA ASP A 278 -4.34 -2.56 -0.83
C ASP A 278 -4.17 -3.58 0.29
N GLU A 279 -5.20 -4.38 0.54
CA GLU A 279 -5.14 -5.47 1.52
C GLU A 279 -4.13 -6.53 1.12
N LEU A 280 -3.98 -6.80 -0.19
CA LEU A 280 -2.95 -7.73 -0.68
C LEU A 280 -1.55 -7.22 -0.34
N LEU A 281 -1.30 -5.92 -0.52
CA LEU A 281 -0.02 -5.33 -0.16
C LEU A 281 0.24 -5.45 1.34
N VAL A 282 -0.76 -5.18 2.21
CA VAL A 282 -0.66 -5.40 3.66
C VAL A 282 -0.33 -6.86 3.96
N ALA A 283 -1.08 -7.81 3.39
CA ALA A 283 -0.88 -9.23 3.59
C ALA A 283 0.53 -9.66 3.19
N SER A 284 1.07 -9.11 2.09
CA SER A 284 2.42 -9.43 1.60
C SER A 284 3.55 -8.89 2.48
N ILE A 285 3.32 -7.81 3.22
CA ILE A 285 4.26 -7.31 4.23
C ILE A 285 4.25 -8.21 5.48
N ILE A 286 3.07 -8.67 5.87
CA ILE A 286 2.87 -9.49 7.07
C ILE A 286 3.37 -10.92 6.86
N ASP A 287 3.01 -11.52 5.73
CA ASP A 287 3.46 -12.85 5.32
C ASP A 287 3.81 -12.84 3.82
N PRO A 288 5.09 -12.64 3.47
CA PRO A 288 5.51 -12.58 2.06
C PRO A 288 5.19 -13.84 1.24
N THR A 289 4.91 -14.96 1.90
CA THR A 289 4.60 -16.23 1.21
C THR A 289 3.17 -16.25 0.65
N VAL A 290 2.36 -15.20 0.86
CA VAL A 290 1.09 -14.99 0.15
C VAL A 290 1.32 -14.75 -1.34
N ILE A 291 2.49 -14.28 -1.72
CA ILE A 291 2.90 -14.07 -3.11
C ILE A 291 3.62 -15.31 -3.61
N LYS A 292 2.98 -16.06 -4.50
CA LYS A 292 3.53 -17.29 -5.12
C LYS A 292 4.64 -17.00 -6.12
N LYS A 293 4.48 -15.88 -6.86
CA LYS A 293 5.44 -15.47 -7.88
C LYS A 293 5.62 -13.96 -7.86
N SER A 294 6.87 -13.54 -7.90
CA SER A 294 7.25 -12.15 -8.18
C SER A 294 8.23 -12.14 -9.36
N GLU A 295 8.22 -11.06 -10.12
CA GLU A 295 9.20 -10.81 -11.18
C GLU A 295 10.01 -9.55 -10.85
N ARG A 296 11.24 -9.51 -11.34
CA ARG A 296 12.08 -8.31 -11.30
C ARG A 296 11.82 -7.50 -12.55
N MET A 297 11.44 -6.26 -12.39
CA MET A 297 11.14 -5.33 -13.47
C MET A 297 11.71 -3.97 -13.13
N TYR A 298 12.02 -3.20 -14.17
CA TYR A 298 12.30 -1.77 -14.04
C TYR A 298 11.03 -1.03 -14.42
N LEU A 299 10.56 -0.18 -13.53
CA LEU A 299 9.30 0.54 -13.69
C LEU A 299 9.54 2.04 -13.69
N ASP A 300 8.79 2.74 -14.51
CA ASP A 300 8.70 4.19 -14.55
C ASP A 300 7.27 4.58 -14.94
N VAL A 301 7.01 5.87 -15.02
CA VAL A 301 5.73 6.42 -15.48
C VAL A 301 5.98 7.38 -16.63
N ASP A 302 5.14 7.30 -17.64
CA ASP A 302 5.16 8.23 -18.77
C ASP A 302 4.62 9.60 -18.30
N VAL A 303 5.51 10.58 -18.24
CA VAL A 303 5.20 11.96 -17.85
C VAL A 303 5.17 12.91 -19.06
N GLU A 304 5.23 12.38 -20.27
CA GLU A 304 5.02 13.17 -21.48
C GLU A 304 3.52 13.41 -21.67
N HIS A 305 3.10 14.66 -21.82
CA HIS A 305 1.69 15.04 -21.96
C HIS A 305 1.09 14.60 -23.31
N GLY A 306 1.19 13.30 -23.61
CA GLY A 306 0.68 12.63 -24.79
C GLY A 306 -0.40 11.60 -24.47
N SER A 307 -0.65 10.72 -25.43
CA SER A 307 -1.69 9.67 -25.30
C SER A 307 -1.39 8.60 -24.26
N LYS A 308 -0.21 8.60 -23.65
CA LYS A 308 0.18 7.64 -22.61
C LYS A 308 0.59 8.31 -21.30
N TYR A 309 0.24 9.57 -21.13
CA TYR A 309 0.51 10.27 -19.88
C TYR A 309 -0.08 9.50 -18.69
N GLY A 310 0.72 9.24 -17.67
CA GLY A 310 0.34 8.44 -16.51
C GLY A 310 0.38 6.91 -16.72
N TYR A 311 0.75 6.42 -17.90
CA TYR A 311 0.92 4.98 -18.12
C TYR A 311 2.18 4.46 -17.47
N THR A 312 2.10 3.25 -16.93
CA THR A 312 3.29 2.53 -16.46
C THR A 312 4.22 2.20 -17.62
N VAL A 313 5.48 2.54 -17.48
CA VAL A 313 6.55 2.10 -18.38
C VAL A 313 7.23 0.89 -17.77
N VAL A 314 7.19 -0.24 -18.47
CA VAL A 314 7.74 -1.51 -17.99
C VAL A 314 8.94 -1.90 -18.85
N TRP A 315 10.07 -2.15 -18.21
CA TRP A 315 11.22 -2.77 -18.81
C TRP A 315 11.59 -4.05 -18.03
N LYS A 316 11.75 -5.16 -18.74
CA LYS A 316 12.11 -6.46 -18.14
C LYS A 316 13.53 -6.82 -18.56
N PRO A 317 14.39 -7.32 -17.63
CA PRO A 317 15.77 -7.70 -17.95
C PRO A 317 15.87 -8.70 -19.10
N ASP A 318 14.90 -9.61 -19.21
CA ASP A 318 14.83 -10.65 -20.25
C ASP A 318 13.95 -10.27 -21.45
N GLY A 319 13.36 -9.08 -21.42
CA GLY A 319 12.36 -8.62 -22.38
C GLY A 319 12.92 -7.65 -23.41
N VAL A 320 13.33 -8.14 -24.56
CA VAL A 320 13.35 -7.29 -25.76
C VAL A 320 11.89 -7.11 -26.18
N PRO A 321 11.37 -5.87 -26.35
CA PRO A 321 10.04 -5.67 -26.90
C PRO A 321 9.88 -6.44 -28.21
N GLN A 322 8.84 -7.27 -28.32
CA GLN A 322 8.66 -8.19 -29.45
C GLN A 322 8.54 -7.51 -30.82
N PHE A 323 8.27 -6.19 -30.86
CA PHE A 323 8.21 -5.48 -32.13
C PHE A 323 9.59 -5.13 -32.74
N PHE A 324 10.68 -5.49 -32.07
CA PHE A 324 12.02 -5.50 -32.68
C PHE A 324 12.38 -6.86 -33.29
N LEU A 325 11.42 -7.76 -33.45
CA LEU A 325 11.58 -9.01 -34.18
C LEU A 325 11.11 -8.86 -35.63
N PRO A 326 11.63 -9.62 -36.51
CA PRO A 326 12.96 -10.17 -36.65
C PRO A 326 13.58 -9.75 -37.97
N TYR A 327 14.73 -9.23 -37.94
CA TYR A 327 15.55 -9.31 -39.14
C TYR A 327 16.11 -10.73 -39.19
N SER A 328 15.38 -11.65 -39.83
CA SER A 328 15.85 -13.02 -40.09
C SER A 328 16.59 -13.05 -41.40
N GLY A 329 17.90 -13.13 -41.37
CA GLY A 329 18.76 -13.26 -42.56
C GLY A 329 20.25 -13.30 -42.19
N PRO A 330 21.13 -13.55 -43.15
CA PRO A 330 22.58 -13.69 -42.89
C PRO A 330 23.25 -12.41 -42.33
N ARG A 331 22.51 -11.32 -42.22
CA ARG A 331 22.93 -10.05 -41.58
C ARG A 331 22.17 -9.74 -40.31
N ALA A 332 21.42 -10.70 -39.77
CA ALA A 332 20.72 -10.49 -38.50
C ALA A 332 21.79 -10.18 -37.42
N PRO A 333 21.62 -9.08 -36.65
CA PRO A 333 22.52 -8.82 -35.57
C PRO A 333 22.43 -9.96 -34.53
N ASP A 334 23.56 -10.27 -33.92
CA ASP A 334 23.59 -11.20 -32.79
C ASP A 334 22.65 -10.68 -31.71
N GLN A 335 21.53 -11.38 -31.53
CA GLN A 335 20.47 -10.95 -30.62
C GLN A 335 20.95 -10.93 -29.15
N GLU A 336 21.88 -11.81 -28.78
CA GLU A 336 22.46 -11.85 -27.44
C GLU A 336 23.35 -10.63 -27.21
N LYS A 337 24.17 -10.28 -28.22
CA LYS A 337 24.99 -9.04 -28.21
C LYS A 337 24.12 -7.78 -28.23
N TRP A 338 23.00 -7.79 -28.94
CA TRP A 338 22.03 -6.68 -28.94
C TRP A 338 21.34 -6.53 -27.58
N ARG A 339 20.94 -7.63 -26.94
CA ARG A 339 20.34 -7.64 -25.61
C ARG A 339 21.29 -7.08 -24.55
N SER A 340 22.58 -7.35 -24.67
CA SER A 340 23.58 -6.79 -23.73
C SER A 340 23.75 -5.27 -23.83
N HIS A 341 23.30 -4.65 -24.92
CA HIS A 341 23.30 -3.19 -25.10
C HIS A 341 22.00 -2.50 -24.64
N LEU A 342 20.95 -3.26 -24.36
CA LEU A 342 19.69 -2.75 -23.86
C LEU A 342 19.72 -2.76 -22.32
N ALA A 343 20.55 -1.91 -21.73
CA ALA A 343 20.44 -1.60 -20.32
C ALA A 343 19.16 -0.80 -20.06
N PRO A 344 18.52 -0.97 -18.87
CA PRO A 344 17.44 -0.07 -18.51
C PRO A 344 17.93 1.37 -18.49
N PRO A 345 17.06 2.35 -18.77
CA PRO A 345 17.43 3.74 -18.61
C PRO A 345 18.05 3.99 -17.23
N ALA A 346 19.10 4.79 -17.16
CA ALA A 346 19.91 4.97 -15.95
C ALA A 346 19.12 5.46 -14.73
N GLN A 347 17.96 6.10 -14.95
CA GLN A 347 17.06 6.58 -13.91
C GLN A 347 16.09 5.50 -13.38
N MET A 348 15.97 4.34 -14.03
CA MET A 348 15.06 3.27 -13.58
C MET A 348 15.77 2.35 -12.60
N HIS A 349 15.09 2.05 -11.49
CA HIS A 349 15.56 1.08 -10.49
C HIS A 349 14.76 -0.21 -10.56
N GLU A 350 15.40 -1.30 -10.16
CA GLU A 350 14.76 -2.61 -10.13
C GLU A 350 13.72 -2.68 -9.00
N ALA A 351 12.51 -3.12 -9.34
CA ALA A 351 11.44 -3.39 -8.41
C ALA A 351 11.09 -4.89 -8.41
N ARG A 352 10.71 -5.40 -7.26
CA ARG A 352 10.09 -6.72 -7.11
C ARG A 352 8.59 -6.57 -7.29
N VAL A 353 8.09 -7.00 -8.44
CA VAL A 353 6.68 -6.89 -8.83
C VAL A 353 5.94 -8.18 -8.50
N GLN A 354 4.85 -8.07 -7.77
CA GLN A 354 4.02 -9.20 -7.37
C GLN A 354 3.16 -9.65 -8.56
N MET A 355 3.14 -10.97 -8.87
CA MET A 355 2.49 -11.49 -10.06
C MET A 355 1.39 -12.52 -9.75
N GLU A 356 1.68 -13.51 -8.91
CA GLU A 356 0.72 -14.56 -8.58
C GLU A 356 0.48 -14.62 -7.07
N VAL A 357 -0.78 -14.74 -6.70
CA VAL A 357 -1.25 -14.69 -5.32
C VAL A 357 -1.74 -16.06 -4.87
N ASP A 358 -1.45 -16.43 -3.63
CA ASP A 358 -2.14 -17.50 -2.93
C ASP A 358 -3.43 -16.94 -2.30
N VAL A 359 -4.50 -16.99 -3.09
CA VAL A 359 -5.81 -16.45 -2.68
C VAL A 359 -6.29 -17.06 -1.36
N SER A 360 -6.18 -18.40 -1.20
CA SER A 360 -6.61 -19.05 0.02
C SER A 360 -5.81 -18.60 1.25
N LYS A 361 -4.52 -18.34 1.09
CA LYS A 361 -3.66 -17.84 2.15
C LYS A 361 -3.99 -16.39 2.47
N PHE A 362 -4.20 -15.56 1.44
CA PHE A 362 -4.62 -14.19 1.60
C PHE A 362 -5.93 -14.12 2.41
N GLU A 363 -6.96 -14.88 2.02
CA GLU A 363 -8.25 -14.89 2.72
C GLU A 363 -8.12 -15.27 4.20
N LYS A 364 -7.28 -16.26 4.53
CA LYS A 364 -6.99 -16.62 5.93
C LYS A 364 -6.33 -15.48 6.71
N ILE A 365 -5.34 -14.80 6.10
CA ILE A 365 -4.68 -13.65 6.73
C ILE A 365 -5.71 -12.54 6.98
N PHE A 366 -6.53 -12.24 5.97
CA PHE A 366 -7.57 -11.22 6.06
C PHE A 366 -8.58 -11.53 7.17
N VAL A 367 -9.17 -12.74 7.18
CA VAL A 367 -10.13 -13.15 8.22
C VAL A 367 -9.51 -13.05 9.61
N ASN A 368 -8.28 -13.55 9.80
CA ASN A 368 -7.60 -13.50 11.09
C ASN A 368 -7.39 -12.05 11.58
N LEU A 369 -6.95 -11.15 10.71
CA LEU A 369 -6.71 -9.75 11.09
C LEU A 369 -8.01 -9.00 11.40
N MET A 370 -9.08 -9.31 10.66
CA MET A 370 -10.38 -8.67 10.88
C MET A 370 -11.14 -9.20 12.10
N SER A 371 -10.81 -10.40 12.57
CA SER A 371 -11.48 -11.06 13.72
C SER A 371 -10.68 -10.98 15.03
N ASP A 372 -9.38 -10.86 14.99
CA ASP A 372 -8.49 -10.77 16.18
C ASP A 372 -8.66 -9.47 16.97
#